data_4026a4a91978d21c35ab88016dc5d1af
#
_entry.id   4026a4a91978d21c35ab88016dc5d1af
#
_cell.length_a   1.000
_cell.length_b   1.000
_cell.length_c   1.000
_cell.angle_alpha   90.00
_cell.angle_beta   90.00
_cell.angle_gamma   90.00
#
_symmetry.space_group_name_H-M   'P 1'
#
loop_
_entity.id
_entity.type
_entity.pdbx_description
1 polymer ?
#
loop_
_entity_poly.entity_id
_entity_poly.type
_entity_poly.pdbx_seq_one_letter_code
_entity_poly.pdbx_strand_id
1 'polypeptide(L)'
;WNLVGNPFPSYLDLQHFYTDNSAQFDSTYSAIYAYDGDTSGDGSVWTLYNSSNYSGVYISPGQGFFIAAGGSNNISFDTDMRTVSGSDDFISGDVMENTEIELRIYNNNNAVGNTKLFFDEGLSLGLNPGWDAGSYSQSASIMTRLVEEDEGHGMAINAMGLEAMENAVIPLVINQSAGQEFRINLFTATIPDPNVYLEDVEEGTFTNLYEGDFVYTPTSDLEGVGRFFIHMTADTMSNEEVSTSMLNAY
;
A
#
# COMPACT_ATOMS: atom_id res chain seq x y z
N TRP A 1 -14.08 13.26 -1.16
CA TRP A 1 -14.53 11.88 -1.08
C TRP A 1 -16.00 11.76 -1.41
N ASN A 2 -16.36 10.73 -2.17
CA ASN A 2 -17.75 10.42 -2.54
C ASN A 2 -18.05 8.96 -2.25
N LEU A 3 -19.17 8.71 -1.58
CA LEU A 3 -19.72 7.37 -1.44
C LEU A 3 -20.54 7.06 -2.70
N VAL A 4 -20.17 6.01 -3.39
CA VAL A 4 -20.82 5.53 -4.62
C VAL A 4 -21.29 4.10 -4.38
N GLY A 5 -22.34 3.66 -5.05
CA GLY A 5 -22.86 2.29 -4.89
C GLY A 5 -23.12 1.62 -6.22
N ASN A 6 -22.96 0.28 -6.28
CA ASN A 6 -23.38 -0.51 -7.42
C ASN A 6 -24.90 -0.37 -7.63
N PRO A 7 -25.37 0.28 -8.72
CA PRO A 7 -26.79 0.51 -8.95
C PRO A 7 -27.52 -0.68 -9.57
N PHE A 8 -26.79 -1.75 -9.89
CA PHE A 8 -27.34 -2.90 -10.59
C PHE A 8 -27.80 -4.01 -9.62
N PRO A 9 -28.83 -4.80 -10.00
CA PRO A 9 -29.20 -6.00 -9.27
C PRO A 9 -28.27 -7.21 -9.56
N SER A 10 -27.13 -6.96 -10.19
CA SER A 10 -26.07 -7.92 -10.53
C SER A 10 -24.76 -7.44 -9.95
N TYR A 11 -23.74 -8.27 -9.99
CA TYR A 11 -22.38 -7.84 -9.69
C TYR A 11 -21.91 -6.78 -10.71
N LEU A 12 -21.02 -5.89 -10.25
CA LEU A 12 -20.31 -4.92 -11.06
C LEU A 12 -18.86 -5.38 -11.21
N ASP A 13 -18.39 -5.47 -12.45
CA ASP A 13 -16.98 -5.71 -12.75
C ASP A 13 -16.16 -4.49 -12.36
N LEU A 14 -15.31 -4.62 -11.35
CA LEU A 14 -14.55 -3.51 -10.79
C LEU A 14 -13.50 -3.00 -11.78
N GLN A 15 -12.84 -3.90 -12.51
CA GLN A 15 -11.86 -3.51 -13.53
C GLN A 15 -12.50 -2.66 -14.62
N HIS A 16 -13.66 -3.06 -15.11
CA HIS A 16 -14.38 -2.31 -16.14
C HIS A 16 -14.83 -0.94 -15.61
N PHE A 17 -15.46 -0.92 -14.44
CA PHE A 17 -15.85 0.33 -13.78
C PHE A 17 -14.66 1.27 -13.57
N TYR A 18 -13.54 0.75 -13.06
CA TYR A 18 -12.33 1.54 -12.81
C TYR A 18 -11.76 2.11 -14.10
N THR A 19 -11.61 1.29 -15.14
CA THR A 19 -11.02 1.69 -16.43
C THR A 19 -11.79 2.84 -17.06
N ASP A 20 -13.12 2.81 -17.00
CA ASP A 20 -13.98 3.82 -17.62
C ASP A 20 -14.09 5.12 -16.79
N ASN A 21 -13.81 5.05 -15.49
CA ASN A 21 -14.01 6.17 -14.56
C ASN A 21 -12.74 6.74 -13.93
N SER A 22 -11.60 6.06 -13.99
CA SER A 22 -10.36 6.45 -13.27
C SER A 22 -9.85 7.85 -13.63
N ALA A 23 -10.09 8.33 -14.85
CA ALA A 23 -9.75 9.68 -15.27
C ALA A 23 -10.52 10.79 -14.50
N GLN A 24 -11.55 10.43 -13.74
CA GLN A 24 -12.34 11.33 -12.89
C GLN A 24 -11.87 11.33 -11.44
N PHE A 25 -10.95 10.41 -11.09
CA PHE A 25 -10.44 10.27 -9.73
C PHE A 25 -9.30 11.28 -9.47
N ASP A 26 -9.09 11.57 -8.22
CA ASP A 26 -7.90 12.29 -7.77
C ASP A 26 -6.65 11.47 -8.06
N SER A 27 -5.59 12.09 -8.58
CA SER A 27 -4.39 11.38 -9.03
C SER A 27 -3.65 10.66 -7.90
N THR A 28 -3.64 11.23 -6.69
CA THR A 28 -3.00 10.65 -5.51
C THR A 28 -3.83 9.53 -4.88
N TYR A 29 -5.16 9.66 -4.97
CA TYR A 29 -6.13 8.73 -4.39
C TYR A 29 -6.88 7.94 -5.48
N SER A 30 -6.20 7.60 -6.57
CA SER A 30 -6.79 6.91 -7.72
C SER A 30 -7.03 5.44 -7.46
N ALA A 31 -7.99 5.14 -6.60
CA ALA A 31 -8.40 3.79 -6.22
C ALA A 31 -9.88 3.74 -5.83
N ILE A 32 -10.42 2.54 -5.77
CA ILE A 32 -11.68 2.20 -5.12
C ILE A 32 -11.35 1.85 -3.67
N TYR A 33 -11.98 2.54 -2.71
CA TYR A 33 -11.81 2.32 -1.27
C TYR A 33 -13.04 1.60 -0.73
N ALA A 34 -12.91 0.32 -0.49
CA ALA A 34 -13.94 -0.51 0.09
C ALA A 34 -13.79 -0.54 1.61
N TYR A 35 -14.86 -0.24 2.35
CA TYR A 35 -14.85 -0.40 3.79
C TYR A 35 -15.13 -1.87 4.13
N ASP A 36 -14.17 -2.51 4.75
CA ASP A 36 -14.30 -3.85 5.29
C ASP A 36 -14.49 -3.76 6.81
N GLY A 37 -15.72 -3.98 7.25
CA GLY A 37 -16.06 -3.94 8.68
C GLY A 37 -15.65 -5.21 9.43
N ASP A 38 -15.36 -6.29 8.73
CA ASP A 38 -14.78 -7.51 9.27
C ASP A 38 -13.28 -7.48 8.98
N THR A 39 -12.54 -6.82 9.86
CA THR A 39 -11.11 -6.72 9.73
C THR A 39 -10.52 -8.11 9.55
N SER A 40 -10.13 -8.45 8.34
CA SER A 40 -9.57 -9.74 7.92
C SER A 40 -8.22 -10.09 8.59
N GLY A 41 -7.91 -9.43 9.70
CA GLY A 41 -6.70 -9.63 10.48
C GLY A 41 -5.48 -8.89 9.94
N ASP A 42 -5.64 -8.01 8.93
CA ASP A 42 -4.56 -7.17 8.41
C ASP A 42 -4.44 -5.81 9.13
N GLY A 43 -5.42 -5.49 10.00
CA GLY A 43 -5.46 -4.23 10.77
C GLY A 43 -5.98 -3.04 9.99
N SER A 44 -6.30 -3.20 8.71
CA SER A 44 -6.95 -2.17 7.91
C SER A 44 -8.46 -2.41 7.87
N VAL A 45 -9.23 -1.34 7.98
CA VAL A 45 -10.68 -1.34 7.71
C VAL A 45 -10.98 -0.95 6.27
N TRP A 46 -9.96 -0.73 5.48
CA TRP A 46 -10.05 -0.33 4.08
C TRP A 46 -9.30 -1.30 3.19
N THR A 47 -10.01 -1.85 2.22
CA THR A 47 -9.40 -2.59 1.11
C THR A 47 -9.39 -1.69 -0.12
N LEU A 48 -8.23 -1.52 -0.75
CA LEU A 48 -8.02 -0.62 -1.86
C LEU A 48 -7.79 -1.40 -3.15
N TYR A 49 -8.47 -0.97 -4.22
CA TYR A 49 -8.36 -1.57 -5.55
C TYR A 49 -8.06 -0.50 -6.60
N ASN A 50 -7.03 -0.75 -7.39
CA ASN A 50 -6.65 0.05 -8.55
C ASN A 50 -6.02 -0.85 -9.64
N SER A 51 -5.29 -0.30 -10.59
CA SER A 51 -4.69 -1.10 -11.68
C SER A 51 -3.73 -2.18 -11.20
N SER A 52 -3.16 -2.04 -10.00
CA SER A 52 -2.26 -3.04 -9.43
C SER A 52 -2.96 -4.34 -9.00
N ASN A 53 -4.27 -4.30 -8.67
CA ASN A 53 -4.94 -5.43 -8.03
C ASN A 53 -6.44 -5.59 -8.31
N TYR A 54 -7.01 -4.89 -9.29
CA TYR A 54 -8.46 -4.92 -9.56
C TYR A 54 -8.92 -6.13 -10.38
N SER A 55 -8.02 -6.87 -10.99
CA SER A 55 -8.39 -7.94 -11.92
C SER A 55 -9.12 -9.08 -11.22
N GLY A 56 -10.28 -9.47 -11.76
CA GLY A 56 -11.11 -10.51 -11.18
C GLY A 56 -11.88 -10.09 -9.93
N VAL A 57 -11.90 -8.79 -9.59
CA VAL A 57 -12.63 -8.25 -8.44
C VAL A 57 -14.03 -7.79 -8.86
N TYR A 58 -15.03 -8.12 -8.05
CA TYR A 58 -16.43 -7.84 -8.33
C TYR A 58 -17.09 -7.18 -7.12
N ILE A 59 -17.93 -6.16 -7.38
CA ILE A 59 -18.68 -5.43 -6.36
C ILE A 59 -20.11 -5.99 -6.30
N SER A 60 -20.53 -6.42 -5.12
CA SER A 60 -21.86 -7.01 -4.89
C SER A 60 -23.00 -6.04 -5.20
N PRO A 61 -24.20 -6.56 -5.55
CA PRO A 61 -25.38 -5.72 -5.76
C PRO A 61 -25.68 -4.80 -4.57
N GLY A 62 -25.82 -3.49 -4.83
CA GLY A 62 -26.13 -2.49 -3.80
C GLY A 62 -24.98 -2.14 -2.85
N GLN A 63 -23.80 -2.71 -3.03
CA GLN A 63 -22.64 -2.39 -2.22
C GLN A 63 -22.13 -0.99 -2.48
N GLY A 64 -21.80 -0.26 -1.39
CA GLY A 64 -21.14 1.05 -1.44
C GLY A 64 -19.63 0.96 -1.33
N PHE A 65 -18.95 1.93 -1.96
CA PHE A 65 -17.51 2.13 -1.88
C PHE A 65 -17.18 3.61 -2.00
N PHE A 66 -15.99 4.02 -1.58
CA PHE A 66 -15.55 5.40 -1.69
C PHE A 66 -14.59 5.60 -2.86
N ILE A 67 -14.68 6.78 -3.47
CA ILE A 67 -13.75 7.31 -4.45
C ILE A 67 -13.37 8.75 -4.10
N ALA A 68 -12.14 9.15 -4.38
CA ALA A 68 -11.73 10.53 -4.33
C ALA A 68 -11.94 11.18 -5.71
N ALA A 69 -12.71 12.25 -5.80
CA ALA A 69 -12.93 12.96 -7.05
C ALA A 69 -11.78 13.93 -7.35
N GLY A 70 -11.17 13.83 -8.54
CA GLY A 70 -10.14 14.73 -9.04
C GLY A 70 -10.69 15.95 -9.79
N GLY A 71 -12.00 16.00 -10.03
CA GLY A 71 -12.64 17.06 -10.81
C GLY A 71 -14.15 17.15 -10.62
N SER A 72 -14.81 17.85 -11.53
CA SER A 72 -16.26 18.07 -11.53
C SER A 72 -17.03 17.16 -12.49
N ASN A 73 -16.38 16.13 -13.02
CA ASN A 73 -17.00 15.21 -13.96
C ASN A 73 -17.84 14.14 -13.26
N ASN A 74 -18.73 13.52 -14.02
CA ASN A 74 -19.62 12.49 -13.49
C ASN A 74 -18.95 11.10 -13.58
N ILE A 75 -19.27 10.26 -12.62
CA ILE A 75 -19.03 8.81 -12.68
C ILE A 75 -20.15 8.17 -13.50
N SER A 76 -19.79 7.27 -14.40
CA SER A 76 -20.73 6.53 -15.26
C SER A 76 -20.88 5.09 -14.80
N PHE A 77 -22.09 4.58 -14.92
CA PHE A 77 -22.42 3.15 -14.76
C PHE A 77 -23.11 2.68 -16.04
N ASP A 78 -22.42 1.85 -16.80
CA ASP A 78 -22.92 1.29 -18.03
C ASP A 78 -23.32 -0.17 -17.89
N THR A 79 -24.23 -0.63 -18.76
CA THR A 79 -24.82 -1.96 -18.64
C THR A 79 -23.85 -3.10 -18.91
N ASP A 80 -22.76 -2.85 -19.60
CA ASP A 80 -21.69 -3.79 -19.92
C ASP A 80 -20.68 -3.96 -18.78
N MET A 81 -20.71 -3.09 -17.78
CA MET A 81 -20.00 -3.31 -16.51
C MET A 81 -20.65 -4.41 -15.63
N ARG A 82 -21.85 -4.87 -16.01
CA ARG A 82 -22.56 -5.90 -15.25
C ARG A 82 -22.02 -7.28 -15.53
N THR A 83 -21.92 -8.09 -14.48
CA THR A 83 -21.49 -9.48 -14.60
C THR A 83 -22.35 -10.40 -13.72
N VAL A 84 -22.39 -11.68 -14.09
CA VAL A 84 -22.91 -12.75 -13.25
C VAL A 84 -21.79 -13.47 -12.49
N SER A 85 -20.54 -13.12 -12.76
CA SER A 85 -19.39 -13.55 -11.98
C SER A 85 -19.36 -12.78 -10.66
N GLY A 86 -19.01 -13.45 -9.59
CA GLY A 86 -18.96 -12.91 -8.25
C GLY A 86 -19.21 -14.02 -7.24
N SER A 87 -18.91 -13.77 -5.99
CA SER A 87 -19.24 -14.64 -4.86
C SER A 87 -20.19 -13.92 -3.91
N ASP A 88 -20.64 -14.57 -2.86
CA ASP A 88 -21.50 -13.98 -1.83
C ASP A 88 -20.75 -12.98 -0.93
N ASP A 89 -19.43 -12.84 -1.10
CA ASP A 89 -18.62 -11.89 -0.35
C ASP A 89 -18.86 -10.45 -0.78
N PHE A 90 -18.52 -9.53 0.10
CA PHE A 90 -18.79 -8.12 -0.02
C PHE A 90 -18.08 -7.52 -1.26
N ILE A 91 -16.77 -7.63 -1.36
CA ILE A 91 -15.97 -7.48 -2.59
C ILE A 91 -15.12 -8.72 -2.70
N SER A 92 -15.30 -9.47 -3.76
CA SER A 92 -14.62 -10.74 -3.95
C SER A 92 -13.82 -10.75 -5.23
N GLY A 93 -12.66 -11.34 -5.18
CA GLY A 93 -11.84 -11.62 -6.34
C GLY A 93 -10.68 -12.53 -5.95
N ASP A 94 -10.25 -13.35 -6.90
CA ASP A 94 -8.98 -14.05 -6.78
C ASP A 94 -7.87 -13.04 -7.06
N VAL A 95 -6.96 -12.87 -6.09
CA VAL A 95 -5.80 -12.01 -6.25
C VAL A 95 -4.90 -12.64 -7.32
N MET A 96 -4.62 -11.90 -8.38
CA MET A 96 -3.57 -12.30 -9.34
C MET A 96 -2.22 -12.35 -8.61
N GLU A 97 -1.32 -13.23 -9.06
CA GLU A 97 0.08 -13.21 -8.61
C GLU A 97 0.74 -11.92 -9.13
N ASN A 98 0.66 -10.88 -8.34
CA ASN A 98 1.33 -9.62 -8.60
C ASN A 98 2.76 -9.66 -8.06
N THR A 99 3.65 -8.86 -8.62
CA THR A 99 4.97 -8.61 -8.04
C THR A 99 4.80 -7.60 -6.91
N GLU A 100 4.63 -8.10 -5.68
CA GLU A 100 4.28 -7.25 -4.53
C GLU A 100 4.98 -7.65 -3.23
N ILE A 101 5.03 -6.67 -2.33
CA ILE A 101 5.37 -6.83 -0.92
C ILE A 101 4.24 -6.22 -0.09
N GLU A 102 3.80 -6.93 0.95
CA GLU A 102 2.94 -6.39 1.99
C GLU A 102 3.68 -6.36 3.32
N LEU A 103 3.77 -5.17 3.91
CA LEU A 103 4.27 -4.95 5.26
C LEU A 103 3.08 -4.78 6.21
N ARG A 104 3.12 -5.47 7.35
CA ARG A 104 2.12 -5.32 8.42
C ARG A 104 2.75 -4.85 9.71
N ILE A 105 2.05 -3.96 10.41
CA ILE A 105 2.41 -3.54 11.76
C ILE A 105 1.46 -4.16 12.78
N TYR A 106 2.02 -4.62 13.89
CA TYR A 106 1.30 -5.30 14.95
C TYR A 106 1.53 -4.65 16.30
N ASN A 107 0.47 -4.55 17.09
CA ASN A 107 0.52 -4.22 18.52
C ASN A 107 -0.02 -5.43 19.30
N ASN A 108 0.79 -5.97 20.23
CA ASN A 108 0.38 -7.14 21.02
C ASN A 108 -0.19 -8.31 20.19
N ASN A 109 0.44 -8.64 19.08
CA ASN A 109 0.03 -9.67 18.11
C ASN A 109 -1.25 -9.38 17.30
N ASN A 110 -1.88 -8.23 17.46
CA ASN A 110 -2.97 -7.80 16.60
C ASN A 110 -2.40 -6.90 15.49
N ALA A 111 -2.71 -7.22 14.24
CA ALA A 111 -2.40 -6.31 13.14
C ALA A 111 -3.20 -5.02 13.33
N VAL A 112 -2.53 -3.88 13.15
CA VAL A 112 -3.12 -2.54 13.32
C VAL A 112 -2.92 -1.66 12.09
N GLY A 113 -2.34 -2.20 11.03
CA GLY A 113 -2.18 -1.54 9.74
C GLY A 113 -1.30 -2.33 8.78
N ASN A 114 -1.42 -1.98 7.50
CA ASN A 114 -0.59 -2.51 6.43
C ASN A 114 -0.25 -1.42 5.40
N THR A 115 0.76 -1.68 4.58
CA THR A 115 1.07 -0.94 3.36
C THR A 115 1.65 -1.90 2.33
N LYS A 116 1.42 -1.61 1.04
CA LYS A 116 1.84 -2.46 -0.07
C LYS A 116 2.78 -1.73 -1.00
N LEU A 117 3.77 -2.48 -1.49
CA LEU A 117 4.66 -2.06 -2.57
C LEU A 117 4.36 -2.94 -3.79
N PHE A 118 4.07 -2.34 -4.93
CA PHE A 118 3.88 -3.02 -6.21
C PHE A 118 5.01 -2.68 -7.16
N PHE A 119 5.36 -3.64 -8.01
CA PHE A 119 6.41 -3.44 -9.00
C PHE A 119 5.92 -3.87 -10.37
N ASP A 120 6.00 -2.95 -11.35
CA ASP A 120 5.63 -3.23 -12.74
C ASP A 120 6.50 -2.43 -13.72
N GLU A 121 6.56 -2.91 -14.98
CA GLU A 121 7.34 -2.24 -16.02
C GLU A 121 6.82 -0.83 -16.32
N GLY A 122 7.72 0.13 -16.46
CA GLY A 122 7.41 1.48 -16.90
C GLY A 122 6.85 2.40 -15.83
N LEU A 123 6.72 1.97 -14.58
CA LEU A 123 6.39 2.85 -13.46
C LEU A 123 7.61 3.64 -13.01
N SER A 124 7.37 4.82 -12.41
CA SER A 124 8.39 5.71 -11.86
C SER A 124 8.54 5.53 -10.35
N LEU A 125 9.52 6.21 -9.75
CA LEU A 125 9.66 6.32 -8.29
C LEU A 125 8.79 7.45 -7.68
N GLY A 126 8.17 8.28 -8.53
CA GLY A 126 7.19 9.29 -8.18
C GLY A 126 5.76 8.77 -8.28
N LEU A 127 4.79 9.69 -8.28
CA LEU A 127 3.37 9.32 -8.37
C LEU A 127 3.04 8.66 -9.72
N ASN A 128 2.46 7.48 -9.67
CA ASN A 128 1.92 6.72 -10.80
C ASN A 128 0.38 6.64 -10.67
N PRO A 129 -0.37 7.61 -11.21
CA PRO A 129 -1.82 7.65 -11.06
C PRO A 129 -2.48 6.36 -11.59
N GLY A 130 -3.34 5.77 -10.76
CA GLY A 130 -4.00 4.52 -11.12
C GLY A 130 -3.27 3.25 -10.68
N TRP A 131 -2.02 3.36 -10.24
CA TRP A 131 -1.21 2.30 -9.65
C TRP A 131 -0.92 2.56 -8.18
N ASP A 132 -0.64 3.82 -7.84
CA ASP A 132 -0.53 4.28 -6.47
C ASP A 132 -1.90 4.54 -5.84
N ALA A 133 -1.95 4.42 -4.52
CA ALA A 133 -3.12 4.85 -3.75
C ALA A 133 -2.70 5.46 -2.42
N GLY A 134 -3.04 6.73 -2.22
CA GLY A 134 -2.89 7.41 -0.95
C GLY A 134 -3.69 6.72 0.16
N SER A 135 -3.17 6.71 1.38
CA SER A 135 -3.91 6.18 2.52
C SER A 135 -5.16 7.02 2.78
N TYR A 136 -6.31 6.37 3.00
CA TYR A 136 -7.55 7.05 3.38
C TYR A 136 -7.37 7.91 4.63
N SER A 137 -6.61 7.41 5.60
CA SER A 137 -6.22 8.15 6.80
C SER A 137 -4.72 8.43 6.79
N GLN A 138 -4.34 9.70 6.82
CA GLN A 138 -2.93 10.11 6.93
C GLN A 138 -2.34 9.91 8.35
N SER A 139 -3.14 9.42 9.29
CA SER A 139 -2.71 8.95 10.62
C SER A 139 -2.78 7.42 10.77
N ALA A 140 -2.78 6.67 9.66
CA ALA A 140 -2.66 5.22 9.70
C ALA A 140 -1.34 4.80 10.38
N SER A 141 -1.35 3.63 11.05
CA SER A 141 -0.20 3.17 11.84
C SER A 141 1.06 2.93 11.03
N ILE A 142 0.91 2.59 9.74
CA ILE A 142 2.01 2.40 8.79
C ILE A 142 1.59 2.88 7.40
N MET A 143 2.48 3.58 6.73
CA MET A 143 2.34 4.04 5.33
C MET A 143 3.73 4.18 4.73
N THR A 144 3.84 4.11 3.41
CA THR A 144 5.06 4.55 2.72
C THR A 144 4.91 5.97 2.19
N ARG A 145 5.99 6.53 1.66
CA ARG A 145 6.01 7.79 0.91
C ARG A 145 6.61 7.54 -0.46
N LEU A 146 6.29 8.37 -1.42
CA LEU A 146 6.95 8.32 -2.71
C LEU A 146 8.45 8.57 -2.55
N VAL A 147 9.27 7.91 -3.37
CA VAL A 147 10.73 8.06 -3.35
C VAL A 147 11.14 9.37 -4.03
N GLU A 148 10.44 9.73 -5.11
CA GLU A 148 10.65 10.95 -5.87
C GLU A 148 9.37 11.79 -5.89
N GLU A 149 9.53 13.12 -6.03
CA GLU A 149 8.42 14.08 -6.15
C GLU A 149 7.35 13.95 -5.04
N ASP A 150 7.78 13.61 -3.82
CA ASP A 150 6.90 13.40 -2.68
C ASP A 150 6.23 14.72 -2.23
N GLU A 151 4.93 14.82 -2.42
CA GLU A 151 4.11 15.97 -2.03
C GLU A 151 3.58 15.90 -0.59
N GLY A 152 4.00 14.91 0.19
CA GLY A 152 3.64 14.81 1.61
C GLY A 152 2.49 13.86 1.91
N HIS A 153 2.06 13.04 0.95
CA HIS A 153 0.99 12.09 1.14
C HIS A 153 1.52 10.71 1.54
N GLY A 154 0.95 10.13 2.61
CA GLY A 154 1.20 8.72 2.96
C GLY A 154 0.48 7.80 2.00
N MET A 155 1.19 6.79 1.50
CA MET A 155 0.68 5.82 0.53
C MET A 155 0.31 4.51 1.23
N ALA A 156 -0.88 4.00 0.94
CA ALA A 156 -1.30 2.65 1.32
C ALA A 156 -0.85 1.62 0.27
N ILE A 157 -0.81 2.03 -1.00
CA ILE A 157 -0.21 1.31 -2.13
C ILE A 157 0.79 2.25 -2.78
N ASN A 158 2.04 1.82 -2.89
CA ASN A 158 3.12 2.55 -3.55
C ASN A 158 3.67 1.66 -4.68
N ALA A 159 3.46 2.07 -5.91
CA ALA A 159 3.81 1.31 -7.10
C ALA A 159 5.07 1.90 -7.77
N MET A 160 6.00 1.06 -8.17
CA MET A 160 7.31 1.45 -8.68
C MET A 160 7.75 0.60 -9.86
N GLY A 161 8.74 1.06 -10.62
CA GLY A 161 9.38 0.29 -11.67
C GLY A 161 10.12 -0.94 -11.13
N LEU A 162 10.30 -1.97 -11.97
CA LEU A 162 10.97 -3.22 -11.58
C LEU A 162 12.39 -3.00 -11.06
N GLU A 163 13.09 -1.96 -11.54
CA GLU A 163 14.44 -1.59 -11.08
C GLU A 163 14.48 -1.16 -9.61
N ALA A 164 13.35 -0.71 -9.05
CA ALA A 164 13.26 -0.35 -7.64
C ALA A 164 13.49 -1.54 -6.70
N MET A 165 13.25 -2.77 -7.16
CA MET A 165 13.53 -3.98 -6.38
C MET A 165 15.00 -4.18 -6.06
N GLU A 166 15.91 -3.58 -6.84
CA GLU A 166 17.34 -3.78 -6.69
C GLU A 166 18.05 -2.67 -5.89
N ASN A 167 17.44 -1.46 -5.79
CA ASN A 167 18.17 -0.31 -5.23
C ASN A 167 17.29 0.82 -4.66
N ALA A 168 16.00 0.60 -4.40
CA ALA A 168 15.15 1.65 -3.84
C ALA A 168 15.31 1.81 -2.34
N VAL A 169 15.28 3.06 -1.87
CA VAL A 169 15.18 3.44 -0.46
C VAL A 169 13.85 4.17 -0.27
N ILE A 170 12.90 3.50 0.35
CA ILE A 170 11.51 3.93 0.42
C ILE A 170 11.23 4.46 1.82
N PRO A 171 10.87 5.76 1.98
CA PRO A 171 10.56 6.29 3.29
C PRO A 171 9.32 5.61 3.89
N LEU A 172 9.41 5.22 5.16
CA LEU A 172 8.35 4.57 5.91
C LEU A 172 7.86 5.49 7.02
N VAL A 173 6.55 5.71 7.05
CA VAL A 173 5.85 6.43 8.13
C VAL A 173 5.33 5.41 9.12
N ILE A 174 5.67 5.58 10.39
CA ILE A 174 5.15 4.80 11.50
C ILE A 174 4.54 5.75 12.51
N ASN A 175 3.25 5.59 12.78
CA ASN A 175 2.52 6.36 13.80
C ASN A 175 2.23 5.44 14.99
N GLN A 176 2.98 5.61 16.10
CA GLN A 176 2.86 4.80 17.30
C GLN A 176 3.07 5.65 18.55
N SER A 177 2.32 5.32 19.62
CA SER A 177 2.44 6.02 20.90
C SER A 177 3.67 5.56 21.69
N ALA A 178 4.25 6.47 22.46
CA ALA A 178 5.34 6.17 23.40
C ALA A 178 4.99 5.01 24.34
N GLY A 179 5.96 4.13 24.57
CA GLY A 179 5.85 2.99 25.47
C GLY A 179 5.03 1.82 24.94
N GLN A 180 4.49 1.90 23.73
CA GLN A 180 3.79 0.80 23.08
C GLN A 180 4.73 0.05 22.15
N GLU A 181 5.08 -1.19 22.52
CA GLU A 181 5.84 -2.06 21.63
C GLU A 181 5.03 -2.35 20.36
N PHE A 182 5.71 -2.25 19.22
CA PHE A 182 5.17 -2.67 17.94
C PHE A 182 6.15 -3.57 17.19
N ARG A 183 5.62 -4.32 16.23
CA ARG A 183 6.37 -5.23 15.40
C ARG A 183 5.97 -5.04 13.94
N ILE A 184 6.95 -4.97 13.05
CA ILE A 184 6.74 -4.93 11.59
C ILE A 184 7.28 -6.22 11.00
N ASN A 185 6.49 -6.87 10.14
CA ASN A 185 6.93 -8.02 9.38
C ASN A 185 6.65 -7.88 7.88
N LEU A 186 7.38 -8.67 7.12
CA LEU A 186 7.12 -8.94 5.73
C LEU A 186 6.03 -10.02 5.66
N PHE A 187 4.76 -9.61 5.48
CA PHE A 187 3.64 -10.54 5.51
C PHE A 187 3.52 -11.35 4.21
N THR A 188 3.68 -10.69 3.08
CA THR A 188 3.71 -11.30 1.75
C THR A 188 4.85 -10.71 0.94
N ALA A 189 5.55 -11.54 0.18
CA ALA A 189 6.48 -11.15 -0.85
C ALA A 189 6.41 -12.14 -2.01
N THR A 190 6.03 -11.65 -3.18
CA THR A 190 5.97 -12.44 -4.43
C THR A 190 7.08 -12.06 -5.40
N ILE A 191 8.02 -11.23 -4.93
CA ILE A 191 9.15 -10.73 -5.71
C ILE A 191 10.28 -11.76 -5.79
N PRO A 192 10.99 -11.87 -6.93
CA PRO A 192 12.17 -12.72 -7.03
C PRO A 192 13.36 -12.08 -6.29
N ASP A 193 13.88 -12.77 -5.29
CA ASP A 193 15.18 -12.58 -4.60
C ASP A 193 15.69 -11.17 -4.21
N PRO A 194 14.96 -10.09 -4.05
CA PRO A 194 15.52 -8.92 -3.42
C PRO A 194 15.54 -9.10 -1.90
N ASN A 195 16.57 -8.59 -1.26
CA ASN A 195 16.56 -8.43 0.18
C ASN A 195 15.71 -7.20 0.56
N VAL A 196 14.93 -7.32 1.63
CA VAL A 196 14.11 -6.25 2.19
C VAL A 196 14.60 -5.93 3.59
N TYR A 197 15.23 -4.78 3.75
CA TYR A 197 15.72 -4.33 5.04
C TYR A 197 14.91 -3.15 5.55
N LEU A 198 14.55 -3.17 6.82
CA LEU A 198 14.06 -2.00 7.53
C LEU A 198 15.24 -1.33 8.23
N GLU A 199 15.48 -0.06 7.90
CA GLU A 199 16.45 0.79 8.57
C GLU A 199 15.76 1.62 9.66
N ASP A 200 16.35 1.67 10.85
CA ASP A 200 16.11 2.69 11.87
C ASP A 200 17.34 3.61 11.94
N VAL A 201 17.21 4.79 11.36
CA VAL A 201 18.32 5.77 11.27
C VAL A 201 18.77 6.26 12.64
N GLU A 202 17.84 6.39 13.61
CA GLU A 202 18.19 6.86 14.96
C GLU A 202 18.98 5.83 15.76
N GLU A 203 18.65 4.54 15.60
CA GLU A 203 19.38 3.45 16.25
C GLU A 203 20.58 2.98 15.41
N GLY A 204 20.66 3.38 14.12
CA GLY A 204 21.70 2.96 13.20
C GLY A 204 21.67 1.46 12.90
N THR A 205 20.49 0.86 12.81
CA THR A 205 20.30 -0.58 12.64
C THR A 205 19.55 -0.93 11.36
N PHE A 206 19.87 -2.11 10.81
CA PHE A 206 19.18 -2.73 9.69
C PHE A 206 18.64 -4.09 10.09
N THR A 207 17.36 -4.32 9.84
CA THR A 207 16.69 -5.61 10.07
C THR A 207 16.31 -6.23 8.73
N ASN A 208 16.83 -7.40 8.41
CA ASN A 208 16.40 -8.18 7.25
C ASN A 208 15.02 -8.78 7.55
N LEU A 209 13.99 -8.28 6.86
CA LEU A 209 12.60 -8.69 7.11
C LEU A 209 12.27 -10.10 6.60
N TYR A 210 13.13 -10.72 5.78
CA TYR A 210 13.02 -12.14 5.46
C TYR A 210 13.54 -13.06 6.57
N GLU A 211 14.45 -12.56 7.42
CA GLU A 211 15.06 -13.36 8.50
C GLU A 211 14.34 -13.18 9.83
N GLY A 212 13.62 -12.06 10.01
CA GLY A 212 12.92 -11.78 11.25
C GLY A 212 12.18 -10.44 11.24
N ASP A 213 11.35 -10.27 12.24
CA ASP A 213 10.55 -9.07 12.40
C ASP A 213 11.36 -7.92 13.01
N PHE A 214 11.07 -6.68 12.60
CA PHE A 214 11.52 -5.50 13.32
C PHE A 214 10.63 -5.29 14.54
N VAL A 215 11.23 -5.20 15.75
CA VAL A 215 10.52 -4.98 17.02
C VAL A 215 11.10 -3.77 17.73
N TYR A 216 10.25 -2.84 18.13
CA TYR A 216 10.67 -1.61 18.79
C TYR A 216 9.63 -1.10 19.79
N THR A 217 10.12 -0.51 20.89
CA THR A 217 9.28 0.21 21.86
C THR A 217 9.74 1.67 21.92
N PRO A 218 8.97 2.60 21.34
CA PRO A 218 9.38 4.00 21.28
C PRO A 218 9.36 4.67 22.65
N THR A 219 10.33 5.55 22.92
CA THR A 219 10.40 6.36 24.14
C THR A 219 9.60 7.67 24.04
N SER A 220 9.25 8.10 22.82
CA SER A 220 8.38 9.23 22.50
C SER A 220 7.41 8.80 21.39
N ASP A 221 6.33 9.55 21.19
CA ASP A 221 5.41 9.30 20.10
C ASP A 221 6.16 9.34 18.76
N LEU A 222 5.89 8.35 17.90
CA LEU A 222 6.41 8.30 16.54
C LEU A 222 5.39 8.88 15.59
N GLU A 223 5.82 9.86 14.81
CA GLU A 223 5.02 10.50 13.77
C GLU A 223 5.91 10.96 12.61
N GLY A 224 5.39 10.87 11.39
CA GLY A 224 6.03 11.44 10.21
C GLY A 224 7.11 10.57 9.59
N VAL A 225 7.98 11.19 8.80
CA VAL A 225 9.02 10.56 7.99
C VAL A 225 10.43 10.88 8.52
N GLY A 226 11.42 10.13 8.04
CA GLY A 226 12.83 10.45 8.23
C GLY A 226 13.57 9.57 9.23
N ARG A 227 12.85 8.73 9.98
CA ARG A 227 13.49 7.76 10.87
C ARG A 227 13.58 6.36 10.25
N PHE A 228 12.49 5.90 9.62
CA PHE A 228 12.40 4.54 9.10
C PHE A 228 12.40 4.53 7.59
N PHE A 229 13.13 3.57 7.01
CA PHE A 229 13.21 3.37 5.57
C PHE A 229 13.19 1.88 5.24
N ILE A 230 12.56 1.53 4.12
CA ILE A 230 12.66 0.20 3.52
C ILE A 230 13.69 0.25 2.41
N HIS A 231 14.73 -0.57 2.53
CA HIS A 231 15.74 -0.76 1.50
C HIS A 231 15.43 -2.02 0.71
N MET A 232 15.31 -1.83 -0.59
CA MET A 232 15.23 -2.90 -1.57
C MET A 232 16.62 -3.04 -2.20
N THR A 233 17.23 -4.21 -2.13
CA THR A 233 18.58 -4.40 -2.65
C THR A 233 18.84 -5.84 -3.09
N ALA A 234 19.60 -6.01 -4.19
CA ALA A 234 20.09 -7.32 -4.61
C ALA A 234 21.26 -7.80 -3.70
N ASP A 235 21.92 -6.89 -3.00
CA ASP A 235 23.06 -7.19 -2.14
C ASP A 235 22.63 -7.41 -0.68
N THR A 236 23.39 -8.26 0.05
CA THR A 236 23.20 -8.42 1.50
C THR A 236 23.79 -7.23 2.23
N MET A 237 22.99 -6.54 3.04
CA MET A 237 23.44 -5.47 3.93
C MET A 237 23.82 -6.04 5.31
N SER A 238 24.94 -5.59 5.87
CA SER A 238 25.31 -5.88 7.26
C SER A 238 25.48 -4.60 8.06
N ASN A 239 25.23 -4.65 9.37
CA ASN A 239 25.37 -3.49 10.26
C ASN A 239 26.82 -2.91 10.28
N GLU A 240 27.82 -3.66 9.85
CA GLU A 240 29.22 -3.21 9.76
C GLU A 240 29.54 -2.47 8.42
N GLU A 241 28.86 -2.83 7.32
CA GLU A 241 29.14 -2.24 5.99
C GLU A 241 28.48 -0.88 5.79
N VAL A 242 27.33 -0.65 6.43
CA VAL A 242 26.56 0.58 6.27
C VAL A 242 27.23 1.78 6.90
N SER A 243 27.99 1.61 7.98
CA SER A 243 28.72 2.71 8.64
C SER A 243 29.80 3.36 7.76
N THR A 244 30.24 2.71 6.68
CA THR A 244 31.31 3.19 5.78
C THR A 244 30.81 3.71 4.43
N SER A 245 29.69 3.22 3.91
CA SER A 245 29.20 3.66 2.59
C SER A 245 28.36 4.94 2.63
N MET A 246 27.64 5.19 3.72
CA MET A 246 26.85 6.43 3.85
C MET A 246 27.69 7.69 4.14
N LEU A 247 28.91 7.56 4.61
CA LEU A 247 29.84 8.69 4.82
C LEU A 247 30.40 9.29 3.53
N ASN A 248 30.19 8.65 2.37
CA ASN A 248 30.69 9.12 1.08
C ASN A 248 29.61 9.71 0.14
N ALA A 249 28.38 9.88 0.59
CA ALA A 249 27.24 10.36 -0.22
C ALA A 249 26.79 11.79 0.12
N TYR A 250 27.64 12.59 0.83
CA TYR A 250 27.37 14.02 1.11
C TYR A 250 28.54 14.89 0.61
#